data_937a9d02a8b066dabc82cd41ef053782
#
_entry.id   937a9d02a8b066dabc82cd41ef053782
#
_cell.length_a   1.000
_cell.length_b   1.000
_cell.length_c   1.000
_cell.angle_alpha   90.00
_cell.angle_beta   90.00
_cell.angle_gamma   90.00
#
_symmetry.space_group_name_H-M   'P 1'
#
loop_
_entity.id
_entity.type
_entity.pdbx_description
1 polymer ?
#
loop_
_entity_poly.entity_id
_entity_poly.type
_entity_poly.pdbx_seq_one_letter_code
_entity_poly.pdbx_strand_id
1 'polypeptide(L)'
;MPNRKTKPTSPGRRFATYPLREQLTASEPEKKLTEGLRKSGGRNVNGRVTARHRGGGAKRRYRKIDFKRLKDGVPAKVATIEYDPNRSCYIALLHYADGHKDYILAPAALKVGDMVKSGPEADIKPGHAMALGQMPTGTVVHNVELIPGQGGKLGRAAGTAIQLVAKEGEMVTLRLPSSEMRMVRAECRASIGVLSNSEHQNLKVGKAGRNRHKGKRPQSRGVAMNPVDHPHGGGEAHHTPGGHPVTPWGKPTLGYRTRKKGKQSSRYIVRPRRRGRRKGKGQR
;
A
#
# COMPACT_ATOMS: atom_id res chain seq x y z
N MET A 1 17.75 3.62 1.76
CA MET A 1 18.33 4.54 2.74
C MET A 1 17.86 4.14 4.13
N PRO A 2 18.75 4.04 5.12
CA PRO A 2 18.34 3.61 6.46
C PRO A 2 17.53 4.69 7.17
N ASN A 3 16.53 4.27 7.96
CA ASN A 3 15.76 5.19 8.79
C ASN A 3 16.63 5.83 9.87
N ARG A 4 16.44 7.12 10.12
CA ARG A 4 17.13 7.85 11.20
C ARG A 4 16.65 7.35 12.56
N LYS A 5 17.56 6.87 13.39
CA LYS A 5 17.32 6.60 14.81
C LYS A 5 17.34 7.89 15.63
N THR A 6 16.59 7.95 16.70
CA THR A 6 16.62 9.09 17.64
C THR A 6 17.47 8.79 18.85
N LYS A 7 18.09 9.84 19.44
CA LYS A 7 18.78 9.73 20.73
C LYS A 7 17.78 9.28 21.81
N PRO A 8 18.15 8.39 22.74
CA PRO A 8 17.26 7.83 23.76
C PRO A 8 17.02 8.80 24.95
N THR A 9 16.62 10.03 24.66
CA THR A 9 16.43 11.08 25.68
C THR A 9 15.11 10.97 26.45
N SER A 10 14.17 10.15 25.96
CA SER A 10 12.91 9.86 26.64
C SER A 10 12.40 8.47 26.26
N PRO A 11 11.48 7.84 27.05
CA PRO A 11 10.94 6.53 26.73
C PRO A 11 10.34 6.44 25.33
N GLY A 12 9.64 7.48 24.88
CA GLY A 12 9.03 7.53 23.55
C GLY A 12 10.03 7.70 22.40
N ARG A 13 11.22 8.25 22.66
CA ARG A 13 12.28 8.44 21.67
C ARG A 13 13.25 7.25 21.59
N ARG A 14 13.39 6.49 22.65
CA ARG A 14 14.33 5.34 22.75
C ARG A 14 14.22 4.40 21.55
N PHE A 15 13.01 4.07 21.12
CA PHE A 15 12.75 3.11 20.04
C PHE A 15 12.18 3.77 18.77
N ALA A 16 12.03 5.09 18.76
CA ALA A 16 11.45 5.78 17.61
C ALA A 16 12.44 5.87 16.45
N THR A 17 11.95 5.64 15.24
CA THR A 17 12.70 5.92 14.01
C THR A 17 11.89 6.87 13.13
N TYR A 18 12.60 7.62 12.28
CA TYR A 18 12.01 8.57 11.33
C TYR A 18 12.53 8.29 9.93
N PRO A 19 11.70 8.46 8.89
CA PRO A 19 12.17 8.34 7.51
C PRO A 19 13.15 9.47 7.21
N LEU A 20 14.21 9.17 6.52
CA LEU A 20 15.03 10.17 5.84
C LEU A 20 14.22 10.71 4.66
N ARG A 21 14.19 12.04 4.51
CA ARG A 21 13.38 12.73 3.50
C ARG A 21 14.24 13.42 2.43
N GLU A 22 15.43 12.91 2.20
CA GLU A 22 16.41 13.47 1.26
C GLU A 22 15.92 13.52 -0.19
N GLN A 23 15.02 12.62 -0.55
CA GLN A 23 14.42 12.58 -1.89
C GLN A 23 13.31 13.62 -2.10
N LEU A 24 12.83 14.25 -1.02
CA LEU A 24 11.74 15.23 -1.13
C LEU A 24 12.30 16.60 -1.51
N THR A 25 11.74 17.17 -2.55
CA THR A 25 12.19 18.46 -3.10
C THR A 25 11.22 19.60 -2.80
N ALA A 26 9.97 19.28 -2.45
CA ALA A 26 8.98 20.29 -2.07
C ALA A 26 8.23 19.90 -0.79
N SER A 27 7.88 20.90 0.02
CA SER A 27 7.12 20.74 1.28
C SER A 27 5.61 20.99 1.08
N GLU A 28 5.24 21.82 0.12
CA GLU A 28 3.84 22.17 -0.17
C GLU A 28 3.32 21.48 -1.42
N PRO A 29 2.07 20.98 -1.40
CA PRO A 29 1.46 20.38 -2.58
C PRO A 29 0.87 21.41 -3.55
N GLU A 30 0.73 21.05 -4.82
CA GLU A 30 0.00 21.84 -5.81
C GLU A 30 -1.47 21.99 -5.37
N LYS A 31 -1.91 23.22 -5.13
CA LYS A 31 -3.23 23.52 -4.55
C LYS A 31 -4.39 23.00 -5.40
N LYS A 32 -4.30 23.12 -6.72
CA LYS A 32 -5.33 22.67 -7.68
C LYS A 32 -5.54 21.17 -7.68
N LEU A 33 -4.51 20.39 -7.33
CA LEU A 33 -4.54 18.93 -7.27
C LEU A 33 -4.83 18.40 -5.85
N THR A 34 -5.27 19.27 -4.91
CA THR A 34 -5.59 18.85 -3.55
C THR A 34 -7.04 19.12 -3.18
N GLU A 35 -7.63 18.20 -2.43
CA GLU A 35 -8.99 18.30 -1.90
C GLU A 35 -9.02 18.07 -0.39
N GLY A 36 -10.05 18.61 0.26
CA GLY A 36 -10.31 18.36 1.67
C GLY A 36 -10.73 16.91 1.91
N LEU A 37 -10.04 16.21 2.81
CA LEU A 37 -10.38 14.84 3.17
C LEU A 37 -11.29 14.83 4.41
N ARG A 38 -12.57 14.49 4.24
CA ARG A 38 -13.50 14.26 5.36
C ARG A 38 -13.18 12.92 6.03
N LYS A 39 -13.25 12.89 7.36
CA LYS A 39 -12.98 11.68 8.15
C LYS A 39 -14.30 11.06 8.59
N SER A 40 -14.53 9.80 8.23
CA SER A 40 -15.73 9.04 8.62
C SER A 40 -15.67 8.50 10.06
N GLY A 41 -14.48 8.47 10.69
CA GLY A 41 -14.31 7.86 12.01
C GLY A 41 -14.62 6.36 12.07
N GLY A 42 -14.49 5.66 10.95
CA GLY A 42 -14.81 4.23 10.85
C GLY A 42 -16.30 3.93 10.69
N ARG A 43 -17.11 4.93 10.36
CA ARG A 43 -18.57 4.77 10.14
C ARG A 43 -18.86 4.60 8.65
N ASN A 44 -19.89 3.82 8.34
CA ASN A 44 -20.43 3.64 6.99
C ASN A 44 -21.41 4.78 6.61
N VAL A 45 -22.06 4.66 5.45
CA VAL A 45 -23.06 5.63 4.96
C VAL A 45 -24.22 5.80 5.94
N ASN A 46 -24.63 4.73 6.62
CA ASN A 46 -25.73 4.74 7.62
C ASN A 46 -25.28 5.19 9.02
N GLY A 47 -24.08 5.75 9.17
CA GLY A 47 -23.55 6.20 10.44
C GLY A 47 -23.11 5.09 11.40
N ARG A 48 -23.27 3.80 11.05
CA ARG A 48 -22.88 2.66 11.89
C ARG A 48 -21.38 2.43 11.85
N VAL A 49 -20.78 2.07 13.00
CA VAL A 49 -19.36 1.77 13.11
C VAL A 49 -19.07 0.41 12.46
N THR A 50 -18.40 0.43 11.31
CA THR A 50 -17.96 -0.79 10.60
C THR A 50 -16.48 -1.09 10.80
N ALA A 51 -15.66 -0.08 11.12
CA ALA A 51 -14.26 -0.23 11.45
C ALA A 51 -13.98 0.40 12.81
N ARG A 52 -13.89 -0.46 13.86
CA ARG A 52 -13.63 -0.02 15.24
C ARG A 52 -12.24 0.62 15.38
N HIS A 53 -12.06 1.41 16.43
CA HIS A 53 -10.77 2.03 16.80
C HIS A 53 -10.18 2.95 15.70
N ARG A 54 -11.04 3.66 14.98
CA ARG A 54 -10.68 4.68 13.98
C ARG A 54 -11.26 6.02 14.38
N GLY A 55 -10.52 7.10 14.13
CA GLY A 55 -10.98 8.46 14.37
C GLY A 55 -9.88 9.39 14.88
N GLY A 56 -10.17 10.67 14.89
CA GLY A 56 -9.19 11.71 15.20
C GLY A 56 -8.02 11.78 14.21
N GLY A 57 -6.84 12.05 14.72
CA GLY A 57 -5.61 12.17 13.92
C GLY A 57 -5.46 13.55 13.27
N ALA A 58 -4.29 13.81 12.66
CA ALA A 58 -3.95 15.05 12.00
C ALA A 58 -4.89 15.35 10.82
N LYS A 59 -5.19 16.63 10.55
CA LYS A 59 -5.91 17.07 9.35
C LYS A 59 -5.08 16.71 8.11
N ARG A 60 -5.72 16.19 7.06
CA ARG A 60 -5.04 15.81 5.82
C ARG A 60 -5.80 16.38 4.64
N ARG A 61 -5.06 16.71 3.58
CA ARG A 61 -5.61 16.95 2.24
C ARG A 61 -5.37 15.70 1.40
N TYR A 62 -6.33 15.35 0.57
CA TYR A 62 -6.17 14.30 -0.44
C TYR A 62 -5.45 14.90 -1.64
N ARG A 63 -4.48 14.19 -2.21
CA ARG A 63 -3.82 14.51 -3.48
C ARG A 63 -4.48 13.68 -4.57
N LYS A 64 -4.93 14.35 -5.63
CA LYS A 64 -5.45 13.66 -6.82
C LYS A 64 -4.27 13.04 -7.54
N ILE A 65 -4.26 11.72 -7.61
CA ILE A 65 -3.18 10.96 -8.28
C ILE A 65 -3.76 10.38 -9.55
N ASP A 66 -3.04 10.55 -10.65
CA ASP A 66 -3.33 9.86 -11.89
C ASP A 66 -2.91 8.39 -11.81
N PHE A 67 -3.87 7.53 -11.49
CA PHE A 67 -3.68 6.07 -11.49
C PHE A 67 -3.92 5.44 -12.85
N LYS A 68 -4.51 6.18 -13.80
CA LYS A 68 -4.88 5.67 -15.11
C LYS A 68 -3.79 5.85 -16.14
N ARG A 69 -3.05 6.97 -16.06
CA ARG A 69 -1.97 7.30 -17.00
C ARG A 69 -2.42 7.28 -18.47
N LEU A 70 -3.61 7.84 -18.74
CA LEU A 70 -4.23 7.80 -20.08
C LEU A 70 -3.70 8.85 -21.05
N LYS A 71 -2.84 9.76 -20.62
CA LYS A 71 -2.28 10.81 -21.46
C LYS A 71 -1.11 10.26 -22.29
N ASP A 72 -1.44 9.57 -23.38
CA ASP A 72 -0.48 8.89 -24.23
C ASP A 72 0.24 9.88 -25.15
N GLY A 73 1.50 9.59 -25.46
CA GLY A 73 2.32 10.35 -26.40
C GLY A 73 2.87 11.66 -25.86
N VAL A 74 2.24 12.30 -24.88
CA VAL A 74 2.65 13.60 -24.35
C VAL A 74 3.76 13.43 -23.31
N PRO A 75 4.97 13.99 -23.52
CA PRO A 75 6.04 13.94 -22.54
C PRO A 75 5.73 14.87 -21.36
N ALA A 76 6.12 14.42 -20.16
CA ALA A 76 5.98 15.19 -18.94
C ALA A 76 7.31 15.24 -18.18
N LYS A 77 7.69 16.41 -17.68
CA LYS A 77 8.87 16.62 -16.85
C LYS A 77 8.50 16.46 -15.37
N VAL A 78 9.30 15.73 -14.63
CA VAL A 78 9.18 15.64 -13.16
C VAL A 78 9.62 16.97 -12.57
N ALA A 79 8.65 17.70 -12.00
CA ALA A 79 8.91 19.00 -11.39
C ALA A 79 9.35 18.86 -9.92
N THR A 80 8.63 18.06 -9.13
CA THR A 80 8.92 17.86 -7.69
C THR A 80 8.65 16.42 -7.27
N ILE A 81 9.32 15.99 -6.19
CA ILE A 81 8.99 14.76 -5.45
C ILE A 81 8.50 15.18 -4.07
N GLU A 82 7.30 14.71 -3.68
CA GLU A 82 6.58 15.20 -2.52
C GLU A 82 6.15 14.07 -1.57
N TYR A 83 5.98 14.44 -0.30
CA TYR A 83 5.39 13.57 0.72
C TYR A 83 3.85 13.63 0.66
N ASP A 84 3.20 12.46 0.60
CA ASP A 84 1.75 12.36 0.77
C ASP A 84 1.40 11.67 2.10
N PRO A 85 0.67 12.33 3.02
CA PRO A 85 0.24 11.73 4.28
C PRO A 85 -0.81 10.62 4.13
N ASN A 86 -1.38 10.44 2.94
CA ASN A 86 -2.44 9.46 2.68
C ASN A 86 -1.91 8.12 2.18
N ARG A 87 -0.63 8.06 1.80
CA ARG A 87 0.04 6.86 1.31
C ARG A 87 1.42 6.69 1.88
N SER A 88 1.98 5.50 1.71
CA SER A 88 3.30 5.17 2.24
C SER A 88 4.46 5.53 1.31
N CYS A 89 4.23 5.54 -0.02
CA CYS A 89 5.20 5.97 -1.03
C CYS A 89 5.16 7.48 -1.24
N TYR A 90 6.22 8.03 -1.84
CA TYR A 90 6.25 9.41 -2.31
C TYR A 90 5.46 9.55 -3.61
N ILE A 91 5.14 10.79 -3.96
CA ILE A 91 4.47 11.18 -5.19
C ILE A 91 5.36 12.15 -5.97
N ALA A 92 5.22 12.17 -7.29
CA ALA A 92 5.91 13.11 -8.15
C ALA A 92 4.90 13.99 -8.89
N LEU A 93 5.14 15.29 -8.91
CA LEU A 93 4.39 16.24 -9.71
C LEU A 93 4.96 16.25 -11.11
N LEU A 94 4.13 16.04 -12.10
CA LEU A 94 4.46 16.11 -13.51
C LEU A 94 3.94 17.40 -14.11
N HIS A 95 4.79 18.05 -14.92
CA HIS A 95 4.40 19.11 -15.84
C HIS A 95 4.46 18.56 -17.26
N TYR A 96 3.32 18.44 -17.90
CA TYR A 96 3.19 18.01 -19.28
C TYR A 96 3.53 19.14 -20.24
N ALA A 97 3.96 18.79 -21.45
CA ALA A 97 4.30 19.74 -22.50
C ALA A 97 3.13 20.65 -22.91
N ASP A 98 1.88 20.18 -22.71
CA ASP A 98 0.65 20.94 -22.96
C ASP A 98 0.19 21.81 -21.77
N GLY A 99 1.04 22.00 -20.76
CA GLY A 99 0.74 22.81 -19.57
C GLY A 99 -0.09 22.13 -18.49
N HIS A 100 -0.58 20.89 -18.72
CA HIS A 100 -1.31 20.14 -17.70
C HIS A 100 -0.38 19.66 -16.58
N LYS A 101 -0.92 19.55 -15.36
CA LYS A 101 -0.18 19.05 -14.19
C LYS A 101 -0.91 17.87 -13.59
N ASP A 102 -0.19 16.83 -13.23
CA ASP A 102 -0.74 15.69 -12.50
C ASP A 102 0.25 15.11 -11.49
N TYR A 103 -0.27 14.45 -10.48
CA TYR A 103 0.54 13.64 -9.58
C TYR A 103 0.58 12.19 -10.03
N ILE A 104 1.76 11.59 -9.95
CA ILE A 104 1.95 10.14 -10.09
C ILE A 104 2.58 9.54 -8.83
N LEU A 105 2.55 8.21 -8.69
CA LEU A 105 3.35 7.51 -7.69
C LEU A 105 4.83 7.60 -8.11
N ALA A 106 5.70 8.03 -7.21
CA ALA A 106 7.12 8.19 -7.51
C ALA A 106 7.86 6.85 -7.40
N PRO A 107 8.46 6.31 -8.48
CA PRO A 107 9.43 5.23 -8.40
C PRO A 107 10.70 5.66 -7.64
N ALA A 108 11.42 4.68 -7.08
CA ALA A 108 12.62 4.94 -6.29
C ALA A 108 13.78 5.58 -7.10
N ALA A 109 13.87 5.24 -8.37
CA ALA A 109 14.92 5.72 -9.27
C ALA A 109 14.60 7.06 -9.97
N LEU A 110 13.37 7.58 -9.80
CA LEU A 110 12.93 8.82 -10.45
C LEU A 110 13.55 10.03 -9.77
N LYS A 111 14.06 10.96 -10.58
CA LYS A 111 14.66 12.22 -10.14
C LYS A 111 13.88 13.42 -10.69
N VAL A 112 14.05 14.56 -10.03
CA VAL A 112 13.55 15.85 -10.57
C VAL A 112 14.30 16.17 -11.86
N GLY A 113 13.56 16.60 -12.87
CA GLY A 113 14.08 16.87 -14.22
C GLY A 113 13.92 15.72 -15.21
N ASP A 114 13.69 14.49 -14.72
CA ASP A 114 13.48 13.34 -15.62
C ASP A 114 12.22 13.55 -16.47
N MET A 115 12.29 13.03 -17.70
CA MET A 115 11.15 13.01 -18.62
C MET A 115 10.42 11.68 -18.48
N VAL A 116 9.10 11.74 -18.42
CA VAL A 116 8.20 10.59 -18.27
C VAL A 116 7.15 10.62 -19.37
N LYS A 117 6.96 9.49 -20.05
CA LYS A 117 5.97 9.32 -21.12
C LYS A 117 5.04 8.15 -20.81
N SER A 118 3.81 8.24 -21.27
CA SER A 118 2.83 7.15 -21.24
C SER A 118 2.46 6.75 -22.67
N GLY A 119 2.05 5.49 -22.87
CA GLY A 119 1.61 4.98 -24.16
C GLY A 119 2.53 3.95 -24.78
N PRO A 120 2.19 3.46 -26.00
CA PRO A 120 2.91 2.37 -26.67
C PRO A 120 4.36 2.72 -27.03
N GLU A 121 4.63 3.98 -27.32
CA GLU A 121 5.96 4.48 -27.68
C GLU A 121 6.84 4.87 -26.47
N ALA A 122 6.41 4.57 -25.27
CA ALA A 122 7.17 4.91 -24.09
C ALA A 122 8.34 3.93 -23.89
N ASP A 123 9.51 4.45 -23.56
CA ASP A 123 10.70 3.65 -23.22
C ASP A 123 10.48 2.83 -21.94
N ILE A 124 11.28 1.77 -21.77
CA ILE A 124 11.29 0.96 -20.53
C ILE A 124 12.17 1.64 -19.49
N LYS A 125 11.72 2.82 -19.01
CA LYS A 125 12.38 3.61 -17.97
C LYS A 125 11.50 3.80 -16.76
N PRO A 126 12.05 3.97 -15.54
CA PRO A 126 11.27 4.20 -14.34
C PRO A 126 10.31 5.39 -14.47
N GLY A 127 9.02 5.19 -14.12
CA GLY A 127 7.98 6.20 -14.19
C GLY A 127 7.17 6.20 -15.49
N HIS A 128 7.67 5.61 -16.56
CA HIS A 128 6.92 5.42 -17.81
C HIS A 128 5.77 4.44 -17.58
N ALA A 129 4.69 4.55 -18.36
CA ALA A 129 3.51 3.70 -18.25
C ALA A 129 3.06 3.23 -19.65
N MET A 130 2.77 1.94 -19.75
CA MET A 130 2.29 1.30 -20.97
C MET A 130 1.45 0.07 -20.67
N ALA A 131 0.87 -0.55 -21.68
CA ALA A 131 0.18 -1.82 -21.53
C ALA A 131 1.17 -2.95 -21.19
N LEU A 132 0.75 -3.89 -20.34
CA LEU A 132 1.58 -5.03 -19.89
C LEU A 132 2.06 -5.90 -21.07
N GLY A 133 1.22 -6.03 -22.11
CA GLY A 133 1.56 -6.77 -23.31
C GLY A 133 2.79 -6.25 -24.04
N GLN A 134 3.07 -4.95 -23.96
CA GLN A 134 4.20 -4.29 -24.63
C GLN A 134 5.51 -4.39 -23.84
N MET A 135 5.43 -4.61 -22.51
CA MET A 135 6.62 -4.71 -21.66
C MET A 135 7.33 -6.05 -21.85
N PRO A 136 8.66 -6.13 -21.84
CA PRO A 136 9.39 -7.40 -21.85
C PRO A 136 9.17 -8.18 -20.56
N THR A 137 9.30 -9.50 -20.63
CA THR A 137 9.31 -10.38 -19.46
C THR A 137 10.49 -10.04 -18.55
N GLY A 138 10.30 -10.19 -17.23
CA GLY A 138 11.29 -9.79 -16.22
C GLY A 138 11.16 -8.33 -15.77
N THR A 139 10.44 -7.47 -16.50
CA THR A 139 10.23 -6.07 -16.11
C THR A 139 9.57 -5.96 -14.75
N VAL A 140 10.08 -5.05 -13.92
CA VAL A 140 9.51 -4.71 -12.63
C VAL A 140 8.58 -3.53 -12.77
N VAL A 141 7.34 -3.69 -12.29
CA VAL A 141 6.26 -2.72 -12.45
C VAL A 141 5.54 -2.42 -11.14
N HIS A 142 4.84 -1.32 -11.10
CA HIS A 142 3.93 -0.91 -10.04
C HIS A 142 2.66 -0.31 -10.63
N ASN A 143 1.71 0.10 -9.79
CA ASN A 143 0.45 0.73 -10.22
C ASN A 143 -0.28 -0.06 -11.32
N VAL A 144 -0.40 -1.37 -11.14
CA VAL A 144 -0.96 -2.27 -12.16
C VAL A 144 -2.48 -2.28 -12.10
N GLU A 145 -3.11 -2.20 -13.26
CA GLU A 145 -4.56 -2.36 -13.42
C GLU A 145 -4.97 -3.84 -13.28
N LEU A 146 -6.21 -4.05 -12.86
CA LEU A 146 -6.86 -5.36 -12.85
C LEU A 146 -7.85 -5.52 -14.02
N ILE A 147 -8.41 -4.42 -14.46
CA ILE A 147 -9.33 -4.30 -15.60
C ILE A 147 -8.87 -3.08 -16.38
N PRO A 148 -8.76 -3.18 -17.72
CA PRO A 148 -8.31 -2.07 -18.54
C PRO A 148 -9.10 -0.78 -18.29
N GLY A 149 -8.42 0.35 -18.21
CA GLY A 149 -9.01 1.68 -18.03
C GLY A 149 -9.56 2.03 -16.64
N GLN A 150 -9.57 1.08 -15.69
CA GLN A 150 -10.02 1.37 -14.31
C GLN A 150 -8.99 2.09 -13.44
N GLY A 151 -7.76 2.19 -13.89
CA GLY A 151 -6.62 2.70 -13.14
C GLY A 151 -5.98 1.64 -12.25
N GLY A 152 -4.71 1.86 -11.92
CA GLY A 152 -3.91 0.91 -11.17
C GLY A 152 -4.46 0.62 -9.78
N LYS A 153 -4.51 -0.64 -9.41
CA LYS A 153 -4.98 -1.14 -8.10
C LYS A 153 -3.93 -1.96 -7.35
N LEU A 154 -3.04 -2.63 -8.05
CA LEU A 154 -1.98 -3.44 -7.47
C LEU A 154 -0.67 -2.65 -7.40
N GLY A 155 0.19 -2.95 -6.42
CA GLY A 155 1.52 -2.36 -6.31
C GLY A 155 1.53 -0.85 -6.08
N ARG A 156 0.79 -0.33 -5.09
CA ARG A 156 0.72 1.11 -4.78
C ARG A 156 1.31 1.51 -3.43
N ALA A 157 1.85 0.56 -2.68
CA ALA A 157 2.49 0.81 -1.39
C ALA A 157 4.00 1.04 -1.54
N ALA A 158 4.61 1.69 -0.57
CA ALA A 158 6.06 1.93 -0.52
C ALA A 158 6.87 0.65 -0.74
N GLY A 159 7.91 0.72 -1.56
CA GLY A 159 8.81 -0.38 -1.85
C GLY A 159 8.19 -1.56 -2.59
N THR A 160 6.95 -1.45 -3.08
CA THR A 160 6.34 -2.55 -3.83
C THR A 160 6.94 -2.67 -5.22
N ALA A 161 7.21 -3.92 -5.60
CA ALA A 161 7.68 -4.35 -6.90
C ALA A 161 6.83 -5.55 -7.34
N ILE A 162 6.26 -5.49 -8.52
CA ILE A 162 5.54 -6.58 -9.17
C ILE A 162 6.37 -6.97 -10.37
N GLN A 163 6.67 -8.25 -10.53
CA GLN A 163 7.46 -8.75 -11.65
C GLN A 163 6.55 -9.35 -12.72
N LEU A 164 6.74 -8.97 -13.96
CA LEU A 164 6.14 -9.59 -15.12
C LEU A 164 6.91 -10.88 -15.41
N VAL A 165 6.25 -12.04 -15.29
CA VAL A 165 6.91 -13.35 -15.38
C VAL A 165 6.76 -13.96 -16.76
N ALA A 166 5.55 -13.98 -17.30
CA ALA A 166 5.26 -14.57 -18.59
C ALA A 166 4.13 -13.82 -19.31
N LYS A 167 4.08 -13.98 -20.62
CA LYS A 167 2.99 -13.51 -21.48
C LYS A 167 2.46 -14.70 -22.27
N GLU A 168 1.15 -14.90 -22.25
CA GLU A 168 0.49 -16.02 -22.92
C GLU A 168 -0.77 -15.48 -23.62
N GLY A 169 -0.66 -15.21 -24.93
CA GLY A 169 -1.73 -14.61 -25.72
C GLY A 169 -2.22 -13.27 -25.12
N GLU A 170 -3.50 -13.20 -24.77
CA GLU A 170 -4.12 -11.99 -24.21
C GLU A 170 -3.87 -11.81 -22.69
N MET A 171 -3.19 -12.75 -22.06
CA MET A 171 -2.97 -12.75 -20.61
C MET A 171 -1.49 -12.59 -20.26
N VAL A 172 -1.24 -11.90 -19.17
CA VAL A 172 0.10 -11.70 -18.60
C VAL A 172 0.12 -12.22 -17.17
N THR A 173 1.12 -13.04 -16.86
CA THR A 173 1.33 -13.58 -15.52
C THR A 173 2.25 -12.68 -14.70
N LEU A 174 1.74 -12.18 -13.58
CA LEU A 174 2.44 -11.28 -12.66
C LEU A 174 2.76 -12.00 -11.35
N ARG A 175 3.97 -11.80 -10.85
CA ARG A 175 4.39 -12.18 -9.50
C ARG A 175 4.21 -10.99 -8.56
N LEU A 176 3.27 -11.11 -7.64
CA LEU A 176 2.97 -10.07 -6.64
C LEU A 176 3.97 -10.09 -5.47
N PRO A 177 4.09 -9.00 -4.69
CA PRO A 177 4.95 -8.96 -3.49
C PRO A 177 4.63 -10.04 -2.44
N SER A 178 3.38 -10.52 -2.43
CA SER A 178 2.95 -11.65 -1.59
C SER A 178 3.41 -13.03 -2.06
N SER A 179 4.19 -13.10 -3.15
CA SER A 179 4.57 -14.32 -3.89
C SER A 179 3.40 -15.04 -4.60
N GLU A 180 2.21 -14.47 -4.62
CA GLU A 180 1.10 -14.94 -5.45
C GLU A 180 1.42 -14.68 -6.93
N MET A 181 1.18 -15.68 -7.77
CA MET A 181 1.22 -15.53 -9.24
C MET A 181 -0.21 -15.40 -9.75
N ARG A 182 -0.43 -14.33 -10.50
CA ARG A 182 -1.77 -13.97 -10.96
C ARG A 182 -1.74 -13.51 -12.41
N MET A 183 -2.72 -13.95 -13.17
CA MET A 183 -2.96 -13.48 -14.54
C MET A 183 -3.75 -12.18 -14.55
N VAL A 184 -3.41 -11.31 -15.49
CA VAL A 184 -4.08 -10.05 -15.80
C VAL A 184 -4.11 -9.91 -17.31
N ARG A 185 -5.08 -9.21 -17.89
CA ARG A 185 -5.15 -8.96 -19.33
C ARG A 185 -3.93 -8.17 -19.80
N ALA A 186 -3.43 -8.49 -20.99
CA ALA A 186 -2.27 -7.80 -21.60
C ALA A 186 -2.52 -6.31 -21.87
N GLU A 187 -3.78 -5.92 -22.09
CA GLU A 187 -4.21 -4.53 -22.26
C GLU A 187 -4.10 -3.68 -20.98
N CYS A 188 -4.09 -4.32 -19.80
CA CYS A 188 -3.98 -3.61 -18.52
C CYS A 188 -2.69 -2.80 -18.47
N ARG A 189 -2.80 -1.55 -18.02
CA ARG A 189 -1.66 -0.65 -17.88
C ARG A 189 -0.92 -0.88 -16.59
N ALA A 190 0.38 -0.59 -16.62
CA ALA A 190 1.24 -0.55 -15.46
C ALA A 190 2.30 0.53 -15.62
N SER A 191 2.88 0.97 -14.51
CA SER A 191 4.03 1.88 -14.50
C SER A 191 5.31 1.10 -14.18
N ILE A 192 6.40 1.46 -14.84
CA ILE A 192 7.70 0.78 -14.73
C ILE A 192 8.45 1.23 -13.48
N GLY A 193 9.09 0.28 -12.79
CA GLY A 193 9.97 0.51 -11.66
C GLY A 193 9.42 0.08 -10.31
N VAL A 194 10.27 0.14 -9.30
CA VAL A 194 9.96 -0.12 -7.88
C VAL A 194 9.52 1.17 -7.20
N LEU A 195 8.50 1.14 -6.36
CA LEU A 195 8.05 2.33 -5.64
C LEU A 195 9.05 2.80 -4.58
N SER A 196 9.09 4.11 -4.37
CA SER A 196 9.93 4.81 -3.40
C SER A 196 9.62 4.44 -1.95
N ASN A 197 10.47 4.92 -1.03
CA ASN A 197 10.31 4.79 0.43
C ASN A 197 10.26 3.32 0.91
N SER A 198 11.09 2.44 0.37
CA SER A 198 11.13 0.99 0.68
C SER A 198 11.29 0.70 2.18
N GLU A 199 12.01 1.56 2.91
CA GLU A 199 12.24 1.45 4.35
C GLU A 199 11.03 1.81 5.22
N HIS A 200 9.90 2.16 4.62
CA HIS A 200 8.69 2.53 5.38
C HIS A 200 8.23 1.42 6.35
N GLN A 201 8.39 0.16 5.99
CA GLN A 201 8.02 -0.99 6.83
C GLN A 201 8.87 -1.08 8.12
N ASN A 202 10.10 -0.55 8.10
CA ASN A 202 11.04 -0.60 9.20
C ASN A 202 10.86 0.56 10.21
N LEU A 203 9.85 1.43 9.98
CA LEU A 203 9.57 2.56 10.84
C LEU A 203 8.97 2.11 12.18
N LYS A 204 9.68 2.42 13.27
CA LYS A 204 9.20 2.22 14.64
C LYS A 204 8.50 3.49 15.15
N VAL A 205 7.25 3.34 15.58
CA VAL A 205 6.42 4.48 16.02
C VAL A 205 6.93 5.06 17.35
N GLY A 206 7.37 4.21 18.28
CA GLY A 206 7.97 4.58 19.56
C GLY A 206 6.99 4.97 20.67
N LYS A 207 5.87 5.63 20.37
CA LYS A 207 4.87 6.05 21.37
C LYS A 207 3.43 6.00 20.85
N ALA A 208 2.48 5.82 21.78
CA ALA A 208 1.04 5.75 21.47
C ALA A 208 0.50 7.03 20.82
N GLY A 209 0.98 8.20 21.24
CA GLY A 209 0.56 9.50 20.67
C GLY A 209 0.78 9.61 19.15
N ARG A 210 1.84 9.03 18.60
CA ARG A 210 2.04 8.99 17.13
C ARG A 210 0.99 8.14 16.43
N ASN A 211 0.52 7.05 17.06
CA ASN A 211 -0.61 6.27 16.52
C ASN A 211 -1.92 7.07 16.59
N ARG A 212 -2.11 7.86 17.66
CA ARG A 212 -3.27 8.77 17.77
C ARG A 212 -3.27 9.79 16.63
N HIS A 213 -2.13 10.41 16.30
CA HIS A 213 -2.01 11.31 15.16
C HIS A 213 -2.27 10.65 13.81
N LYS A 214 -2.04 9.35 13.68
CA LYS A 214 -2.41 8.56 12.49
C LYS A 214 -3.90 8.18 12.43
N GLY A 215 -4.71 8.58 13.43
CA GLY A 215 -6.13 8.26 13.51
C GLY A 215 -6.45 6.86 14.07
N LYS A 216 -5.46 6.20 14.68
CA LYS A 216 -5.67 4.94 15.39
C LYS A 216 -6.04 5.22 16.84
N ARG A 217 -7.22 4.80 17.26
CA ARG A 217 -7.67 4.90 18.66
C ARG A 217 -7.12 3.74 19.50
N PRO A 218 -7.05 3.88 20.82
CA PRO A 218 -6.72 2.79 21.74
C PRO A 218 -7.66 1.61 21.57
N GLN A 219 -7.15 0.42 21.84
CA GLN A 219 -7.90 -0.83 21.78
C GLN A 219 -7.56 -1.69 23.01
N SER A 220 -8.57 -2.13 23.73
CA SER A 220 -8.44 -3.16 24.76
C SER A 220 -8.29 -4.54 24.11
N ARG A 221 -7.45 -5.38 24.68
CA ARG A 221 -7.30 -6.78 24.27
C ARG A 221 -8.48 -7.59 24.78
N GLY A 222 -8.93 -8.60 24.03
CA GLY A 222 -10.02 -9.49 24.47
C GLY A 222 -9.77 -10.17 25.81
N VAL A 223 -8.51 -10.47 26.13
CA VAL A 223 -8.10 -11.06 27.42
C VAL A 223 -8.35 -10.12 28.63
N ALA A 224 -8.38 -8.80 28.39
CA ALA A 224 -8.62 -7.80 29.43
C ALA A 224 -10.12 -7.40 29.53
N MET A 225 -11.00 -8.13 28.88
CA MET A 225 -12.45 -7.92 28.89
C MET A 225 -13.15 -8.94 29.79
N ASN A 226 -14.44 -8.71 30.09
CA ASN A 226 -15.27 -9.68 30.75
C ASN A 226 -15.69 -10.81 29.77
N PRO A 227 -16.10 -12.01 30.32
CA PRO A 227 -16.53 -13.12 29.44
C PRO A 227 -17.69 -12.78 28.51
N VAL A 228 -18.57 -11.87 28.89
CA VAL A 228 -19.71 -11.41 28.09
C VAL A 228 -19.27 -10.60 26.86
N ASP A 229 -18.13 -9.89 26.95
CA ASP A 229 -17.66 -8.99 25.90
C ASP A 229 -16.75 -9.67 24.88
N HIS A 230 -16.05 -10.73 25.29
CA HIS A 230 -15.10 -11.42 24.43
C HIS A 230 -14.91 -12.88 24.86
N PRO A 231 -14.79 -13.84 23.90
CA PRO A 231 -14.52 -15.25 24.22
C PRO A 231 -13.21 -15.49 24.99
N HIS A 232 -12.27 -14.54 24.97
CA HIS A 232 -11.03 -14.58 25.76
C HIS A 232 -11.15 -13.83 27.10
N GLY A 233 -12.30 -13.32 27.44
CA GLY A 233 -12.54 -12.56 28.67
C GLY A 233 -12.62 -13.43 29.90
N GLY A 234 -12.50 -12.80 31.07
CA GLY A 234 -12.51 -13.46 32.38
C GLY A 234 -11.13 -13.99 32.77
N GLY A 235 -11.08 -14.69 33.91
CA GLY A 235 -9.87 -15.25 34.50
C GLY A 235 -9.04 -14.23 35.30
N GLU A 236 -8.03 -14.72 36.00
CA GLU A 236 -7.13 -13.91 36.81
C GLU A 236 -5.88 -13.51 36.04
N ALA A 237 -5.44 -12.24 36.24
CA ALA A 237 -4.20 -11.65 35.75
C ALA A 237 -3.91 -11.88 34.24
N HIS A 238 -2.71 -12.27 33.89
CA HIS A 238 -2.23 -12.40 32.51
C HIS A 238 -2.42 -13.81 31.94
N HIS A 239 -3.59 -14.42 32.12
CA HIS A 239 -3.81 -15.75 31.57
C HIS A 239 -3.83 -15.73 30.03
N THR A 240 -3.35 -16.79 29.43
CA THR A 240 -3.47 -17.04 28.00
C THR A 240 -4.84 -17.67 27.75
N PRO A 241 -5.59 -17.26 26.71
CA PRO A 241 -6.85 -17.97 26.40
C PRO A 241 -6.54 -19.45 26.22
N GLY A 242 -7.27 -20.31 26.95
CA GLY A 242 -7.05 -21.75 26.99
C GLY A 242 -7.26 -22.48 25.65
N GLY A 243 -7.74 -21.78 24.63
CA GLY A 243 -8.01 -22.30 23.31
C GLY A 243 -7.35 -21.55 22.17
N HIS A 244 -7.72 -21.91 20.96
CA HIS A 244 -7.26 -21.21 19.74
C HIS A 244 -7.73 -19.76 19.75
N PRO A 245 -6.86 -18.76 19.44
CA PRO A 245 -7.26 -17.35 19.47
C PRO A 245 -8.37 -17.06 18.45
N VAL A 246 -9.41 -16.39 18.94
CA VAL A 246 -10.61 -16.05 18.17
C VAL A 246 -10.92 -14.54 18.20
N THR A 247 -11.76 -14.12 17.28
CA THR A 247 -12.33 -12.76 17.26
C THR A 247 -13.43 -12.61 18.30
N PRO A 248 -13.94 -11.39 18.58
CA PRO A 248 -15.11 -11.18 19.45
C PRO A 248 -16.36 -11.98 19.03
N TRP A 249 -16.43 -12.42 17.79
CA TRP A 249 -17.53 -13.23 17.24
C TRP A 249 -17.19 -14.71 17.14
N GLY A 250 -16.16 -15.18 17.84
CA GLY A 250 -15.78 -16.60 17.90
C GLY A 250 -15.05 -17.14 16.67
N LYS A 251 -14.75 -16.34 15.65
CA LYS A 251 -14.04 -16.80 14.45
C LYS A 251 -12.54 -16.96 14.74
N PRO A 252 -11.91 -18.10 14.37
CA PRO A 252 -10.46 -18.28 14.52
C PRO A 252 -9.66 -17.18 13.82
N THR A 253 -8.64 -16.63 14.49
CA THR A 253 -7.79 -15.56 13.94
C THR A 253 -6.54 -16.06 13.26
N LEU A 254 -6.05 -17.26 13.63
CA LEU A 254 -4.85 -17.87 13.07
C LEU A 254 -5.20 -19.01 12.12
N GLY A 255 -4.65 -18.97 10.91
CA GLY A 255 -4.76 -20.04 9.92
C GLY A 255 -6.13 -20.20 9.26
N TYR A 256 -7.14 -19.46 9.67
CA TYR A 256 -8.48 -19.52 9.08
C TYR A 256 -8.50 -18.89 7.67
N ARG A 257 -9.14 -19.59 6.73
CA ARG A 257 -9.31 -19.11 5.36
C ARG A 257 -10.48 -18.15 5.28
N THR A 258 -10.20 -16.83 5.21
CA THR A 258 -11.23 -15.79 5.09
C THR A 258 -11.72 -15.55 3.66
N ARG A 259 -10.94 -15.96 2.63
CA ARG A 259 -11.36 -15.87 1.23
C ARG A 259 -12.50 -16.86 0.98
N LYS A 260 -13.65 -16.39 0.47
CA LYS A 260 -14.77 -17.25 0.09
C LYS A 260 -14.34 -18.24 -1.01
N LYS A 261 -14.81 -19.50 -0.88
CA LYS A 261 -14.71 -20.52 -1.95
C LYS A 261 -15.54 -20.06 -3.16
N GLY A 262 -15.12 -20.42 -4.37
CA GLY A 262 -15.88 -20.12 -5.58
C GLY A 262 -15.85 -18.65 -6.04
N LYS A 263 -14.97 -17.81 -5.47
CA LYS A 263 -14.84 -16.41 -5.92
C LYS A 263 -14.35 -16.38 -7.39
N GLN A 264 -15.09 -15.71 -8.28
CA GLN A 264 -14.78 -15.62 -9.72
C GLN A 264 -13.31 -15.24 -10.01
N SER A 265 -12.75 -14.31 -9.23
CA SER A 265 -11.34 -13.90 -9.39
C SER A 265 -10.33 -15.01 -9.03
N SER A 266 -10.76 -16.20 -8.58
CA SER A 266 -9.85 -17.31 -8.29
C SER A 266 -9.31 -17.97 -9.56
N ARG A 267 -10.02 -17.88 -10.68
CA ARG A 267 -9.56 -18.36 -12.00
C ARG A 267 -8.30 -17.68 -12.51
N TYR A 268 -8.04 -16.44 -12.06
CA TYR A 268 -6.84 -15.69 -12.42
C TYR A 268 -5.63 -15.96 -11.52
N ILE A 269 -5.75 -16.79 -10.50
CA ILE A 269 -4.65 -17.12 -9.58
C ILE A 269 -4.00 -18.42 -10.06
N VAL A 270 -2.81 -18.31 -10.65
CA VAL A 270 -2.01 -19.46 -11.11
C VAL A 270 -1.39 -20.18 -9.90
N ARG A 271 -0.78 -19.42 -9.01
CA ARG A 271 -0.19 -19.93 -7.77
C ARG A 271 -0.54 -19.04 -6.59
N PRO A 272 -1.19 -19.56 -5.54
CA PRO A 272 -1.52 -18.79 -4.36
C PRO A 272 -0.25 -18.38 -3.58
N ARG A 273 -0.38 -17.36 -2.73
CA ARG A 273 0.72 -16.97 -1.81
C ARG A 273 1.20 -18.16 -0.98
N ARG A 274 2.50 -18.25 -0.75
CA ARG A 274 3.06 -19.27 0.14
C ARG A 274 2.47 -19.11 1.54
N ARG A 275 1.93 -20.18 2.08
CA ARG A 275 1.53 -20.24 3.49
C ARG A 275 2.80 -20.40 4.32
N GLY A 276 2.87 -19.70 5.46
CA GLY A 276 3.91 -19.96 6.45
C GLY A 276 3.93 -21.46 6.75
N ARG A 277 5.13 -22.05 6.79
CA ARG A 277 5.32 -23.46 7.16
C ARG A 277 4.68 -23.66 8.54
N ARG A 278 3.60 -24.42 8.63
CA ARG A 278 3.16 -24.94 9.93
C ARG A 278 4.36 -25.69 10.49
N LYS A 279 4.95 -25.20 11.58
CA LYS A 279 5.83 -26.03 12.39
C LYS A 279 5.00 -27.26 12.74
N GLY A 280 5.42 -28.43 12.24
CA GLY A 280 4.76 -29.68 12.56
C GLY A 280 4.63 -29.77 14.07
N LYS A 281 3.47 -30.17 14.56
CA LYS A 281 3.36 -30.68 15.92
C LYS A 281 4.37 -31.82 15.97
N GLY A 282 5.48 -31.60 16.68
CA GLY A 282 6.37 -32.67 17.06
C GLY A 282 5.49 -33.72 17.74
N GLN A 283 5.53 -34.94 17.22
CA GLN A 283 5.07 -36.10 17.93
C GLN A 283 5.79 -36.09 19.31
N ARG A 284 5.03 -35.99 20.35
CA ARG A 284 5.39 -36.45 21.69
C ARG A 284 4.48 -37.62 21.99
#